data_68ea11d149a32c3e2b8af1105cb41858
#
_entry.id   68ea11d149a32c3e2b8af1105cb41858
#
_cell.length_a   1.000
_cell.length_b   1.000
_cell.length_c   1.000
_cell.angle_alpha   90.00
_cell.angle_beta   90.00
_cell.angle_gamma   90.00
#
_symmetry.space_group_name_H-M   'P 1'
#
loop_
_entity.id
_entity.type
_entity.pdbx_description
1 polymer ?
#
loop_
_entity_poly.entity_id
_entity_poly.type
_entity_poly.pdbx_seq_one_letter_code
_entity_poly.pdbx_strand_id
1 'polypeptide(L)'
;MSNELRARIKDVIDHEPVALFMKGTPDLVMCGNSQRAIDALRSAGSGFTAVNVLPDPQIRQELSELSGWPTIPQVFIKGELIGGADIAEELAASGELEEKLTEALGEGYRGSAVQKVVPVFW
;
A
#
# COMPACT_ATOMS: atom_id res chain seq x y z
N MET A 1 -4.58 -23.13 4.54
CA MET A 1 -4.80 -22.45 3.26
C MET A 1 -4.91 -20.96 3.48
N SER A 2 -6.09 -20.46 3.91
CA SER A 2 -6.24 -19.03 4.15
C SER A 2 -5.32 -18.52 5.24
N ASN A 3 -4.93 -19.34 6.22
CA ASN A 3 -3.99 -18.93 7.27
C ASN A 3 -2.61 -18.61 6.72
N GLU A 4 -2.15 -19.37 5.75
CA GLU A 4 -0.85 -19.11 5.12
C GLU A 4 -0.88 -17.84 4.30
N LEU A 5 -1.92 -17.65 3.51
CA LEU A 5 -2.09 -16.43 2.70
C LEU A 5 -2.22 -15.21 3.61
N ARG A 6 -3.03 -15.31 4.65
CA ARG A 6 -3.20 -14.23 5.64
C ARG A 6 -1.85 -13.87 6.29
N ALA A 7 -1.06 -14.87 6.65
CA ALA A 7 0.24 -14.64 7.27
C ALA A 7 1.18 -13.89 6.32
N ARG A 8 1.15 -14.20 5.03
CA ARG A 8 1.99 -13.51 4.05
C ARG A 8 1.56 -12.07 3.83
N ILE A 9 0.25 -11.83 3.78
CA ILE A 9 -0.29 -10.47 3.67
C ILE A 9 0.10 -9.66 4.91
N LYS A 10 -0.08 -10.25 6.08
CA LYS A 10 0.27 -9.60 7.34
C LYS A 10 1.77 -9.30 7.40
N ASP A 11 2.59 -10.20 6.91
CA ASP A 11 4.03 -10.02 6.87
C ASP A 11 4.42 -8.80 6.03
N VAL A 12 3.80 -8.63 4.88
CA VAL A 12 4.03 -7.44 4.05
C VAL A 12 3.63 -6.17 4.81
N ILE A 13 2.45 -6.17 5.42
CA ILE A 13 1.96 -5.02 6.18
C ILE A 13 2.93 -4.67 7.30
N ASP A 14 3.38 -5.67 8.04
CA ASP A 14 4.20 -5.44 9.25
C ASP A 14 5.65 -5.10 8.95
N HIS A 15 6.21 -5.62 7.86
CA HIS A 15 7.64 -5.50 7.59
C HIS A 15 8.01 -4.50 6.49
N GLU A 16 7.08 -4.17 5.59
CA GLU A 16 7.38 -3.18 4.56
C GLU A 16 7.05 -1.77 5.09
N PRO A 17 7.98 -0.82 4.97
CA PRO A 17 7.76 0.54 5.48
C PRO A 17 6.51 1.20 4.90
N VAL A 18 6.29 1.04 3.60
CA VAL A 18 5.08 1.50 2.92
C VAL A 18 4.58 0.37 2.03
N ALA A 19 3.38 -0.10 2.29
CA ALA A 19 2.77 -1.17 1.49
C ALA A 19 1.53 -0.63 0.77
N LEU A 20 1.42 -0.98 -0.50
CA LEU A 20 0.27 -0.62 -1.32
C LEU A 20 -0.32 -1.89 -1.93
N PHE A 21 -1.53 -2.23 -1.51
CA PHE A 21 -2.30 -3.32 -2.12
C PHE A 21 -3.16 -2.71 -3.21
N MET A 22 -2.98 -3.17 -4.45
CA MET A 22 -3.56 -2.52 -5.62
C MET A 22 -4.04 -3.52 -6.65
N LYS A 23 -4.78 -3.03 -7.63
CA LYS A 23 -5.17 -3.83 -8.80
C LYS A 23 -4.16 -3.60 -9.92
N GLY A 24 -3.41 -4.64 -10.23
CA GLY A 24 -2.32 -4.58 -11.18
C GLY A 24 -0.98 -4.32 -10.49
N THR A 25 -0.05 -3.77 -11.24
CA THR A 25 1.29 -3.41 -10.75
C THR A 25 1.56 -1.95 -11.10
N PRO A 26 2.59 -1.33 -10.50
CA PRO A 26 2.92 0.06 -10.86
C PRO A 26 3.22 0.25 -12.35
N ASP A 27 3.72 -0.79 -13.02
CA ASP A 27 4.02 -0.73 -14.46
C ASP A 27 2.80 -1.02 -15.32
N LEU A 28 1.79 -1.70 -14.77
CA LEU A 28 0.57 -2.04 -15.49
C LEU A 28 -0.62 -1.92 -14.53
N VAL A 29 -1.00 -0.68 -14.27
CA VAL A 29 -2.10 -0.38 -13.34
C VAL A 29 -3.44 -0.74 -13.98
N MET A 30 -4.26 -1.51 -13.27
CA MET A 30 -5.54 -2.01 -13.77
C MET A 30 -6.75 -1.32 -13.16
N CYS A 31 -6.55 -0.24 -12.42
CA CYS A 31 -7.63 0.47 -11.74
C CYS A 31 -7.24 1.94 -11.52
N GLY A 32 -8.15 2.85 -11.89
CA GLY A 32 -7.90 4.29 -11.72
C GLY A 32 -7.67 4.68 -10.27
N ASN A 33 -8.38 4.06 -9.33
CA ASN A 33 -8.17 4.36 -7.91
C ASN A 33 -6.80 3.89 -7.43
N SER A 34 -6.31 2.77 -7.94
CA SER A 34 -4.95 2.32 -7.64
C SER A 34 -3.92 3.30 -8.18
N GLN A 35 -4.16 3.85 -9.38
CA GLN A 35 -3.27 4.87 -9.95
C GLN A 35 -3.25 6.13 -9.08
N ARG A 36 -4.39 6.55 -8.56
CA ARG A 36 -4.48 7.71 -7.68
C ARG A 36 -3.65 7.52 -6.40
N ALA A 37 -3.71 6.32 -5.82
CA ALA A 37 -2.91 6.01 -4.63
C ALA A 37 -1.41 6.05 -4.94
N ILE A 38 -1.00 5.49 -6.08
CA ILE A 38 0.39 5.56 -6.54
C ILE A 38 0.84 7.01 -6.70
N ASP A 39 0.02 7.81 -7.37
CA ASP A 39 0.35 9.21 -7.61
C ASP A 39 0.48 10.00 -6.31
N ALA A 40 -0.39 9.72 -5.34
CA ALA A 40 -0.31 10.35 -4.02
C ALA A 40 1.01 10.02 -3.31
N LEU A 41 1.39 8.74 -3.29
CA LEU A 41 2.64 8.31 -2.67
C LEU A 41 3.85 8.92 -3.37
N ARG A 42 3.84 8.93 -4.69
CA ARG A 42 4.95 9.52 -5.48
C ARG A 42 5.04 11.02 -5.26
N SER A 43 3.91 11.71 -5.18
CA SER A 43 3.92 13.16 -4.94
C SER A 43 4.50 13.50 -3.58
N ALA A 44 4.35 12.62 -2.60
CA ALA A 44 4.95 12.80 -1.28
C ALA A 44 6.42 12.35 -1.24
N GLY A 45 6.94 11.86 -2.35
CA GLY A 45 8.33 11.41 -2.44
C GLY A 45 8.59 10.04 -1.84
N SER A 46 7.54 9.24 -1.64
CA SER A 46 7.68 7.92 -1.03
C SER A 46 7.84 6.82 -2.07
N GLY A 47 8.77 5.90 -1.82
CA GLY A 47 8.76 4.61 -2.44
C GLY A 47 7.72 3.74 -1.75
N PHE A 48 7.42 2.59 -2.32
CA PHE A 48 6.45 1.68 -1.73
C PHE A 48 6.64 0.25 -2.25
N THR A 49 6.13 -0.70 -1.47
CA THR A 49 6.08 -2.10 -1.88
C THR A 49 4.66 -2.39 -2.35
N ALA A 50 4.52 -2.75 -3.62
CA ALA A 50 3.22 -3.00 -4.23
C ALA A 50 2.89 -4.49 -4.22
N VAL A 51 1.63 -4.80 -3.89
CA VAL A 51 1.09 -6.15 -3.98
C VAL A 51 -0.13 -6.12 -4.89
N ASN A 52 -0.10 -6.92 -5.94
CA ASN A 52 -1.23 -7.04 -6.87
C ASN A 52 -2.27 -8.01 -6.28
N VAL A 53 -3.50 -7.53 -6.09
CA VAL A 53 -4.57 -8.36 -5.52
C VAL A 53 -5.36 -9.15 -6.57
N LEU A 54 -5.12 -8.90 -7.86
CA LEU A 54 -5.91 -9.52 -8.93
C LEU A 54 -5.69 -11.02 -9.14
N PRO A 55 -4.49 -11.58 -8.95
CA PRO A 55 -4.25 -12.99 -9.27
C PRO A 55 -5.15 -13.97 -8.51
N ASP A 56 -5.59 -13.60 -7.31
CA ASP A 56 -6.43 -14.48 -6.49
C ASP A 56 -7.40 -13.65 -5.67
N PRO A 57 -8.72 -13.87 -5.84
CA PRO A 57 -9.74 -13.14 -5.05
C PRO A 57 -9.57 -13.28 -3.54
N GLN A 58 -8.94 -14.35 -3.07
CA GLN A 58 -8.71 -14.56 -1.64
C GLN A 58 -7.74 -13.53 -1.05
N ILE A 59 -6.83 -12.99 -1.86
CA ILE A 59 -5.91 -11.94 -1.41
C ILE A 59 -6.72 -10.75 -0.90
N ARG A 60 -7.66 -10.29 -1.71
CA ARG A 60 -8.51 -9.16 -1.35
C ARG A 60 -9.38 -9.48 -0.13
N GLN A 61 -9.93 -10.67 -0.09
CA GLN A 61 -10.79 -11.09 1.01
C GLN A 61 -10.03 -11.12 2.34
N GLU A 62 -8.87 -11.78 2.37
CA GLU A 62 -8.05 -11.87 3.57
C GLU A 62 -7.53 -10.51 4.00
N LEU A 63 -7.11 -9.69 3.04
CA LEU A 63 -6.65 -8.33 3.32
C LEU A 63 -7.74 -7.51 3.99
N SER A 64 -8.96 -7.54 3.44
CA SER A 64 -10.06 -6.76 3.98
C SER A 64 -10.48 -7.23 5.37
N GLU A 65 -10.38 -8.53 5.65
CA GLU A 65 -10.63 -9.04 6.98
C GLU A 65 -9.59 -8.57 7.99
N LEU A 66 -8.32 -8.51 7.57
CA LEU A 66 -7.24 -8.02 8.43
C LEU A 66 -7.34 -6.52 8.70
N SER A 67 -7.65 -5.74 7.68
CA SER A 67 -7.63 -4.29 7.77
C SER A 67 -8.95 -3.67 8.20
N GLY A 68 -10.05 -4.37 7.99
CA GLY A 68 -11.37 -3.81 8.18
C GLY A 68 -11.78 -2.84 7.06
N TRP A 69 -10.98 -2.71 6.01
CA TRP A 69 -11.23 -1.79 4.89
C TRP A 69 -11.79 -2.57 3.70
N PRO A 70 -12.93 -2.17 3.15
CA PRO A 70 -13.64 -3.01 2.16
C PRO A 70 -13.17 -2.90 0.73
N THR A 71 -12.40 -1.87 0.39
CA THR A 71 -12.07 -1.57 -1.00
C THR A 71 -10.57 -1.62 -1.28
N ILE A 72 -10.22 -1.65 -2.57
CA ILE A 72 -8.84 -1.57 -3.05
C ILE A 72 -8.73 -0.25 -3.83
N PRO A 73 -7.64 0.49 -3.70
CA PRO A 73 -6.38 0.18 -3.04
C PRO A 73 -6.41 0.39 -1.53
N GLN A 74 -5.40 -0.17 -0.86
CA GLN A 74 -5.16 0.07 0.56
C GLN A 74 -3.71 0.43 0.78
N VAL A 75 -3.47 1.51 1.51
CA VAL A 75 -2.13 2.02 1.81
C VAL A 75 -1.83 1.82 3.28
N PHE A 76 -0.67 1.22 3.57
CA PHE A 76 -0.19 1.03 4.94
C PHE A 76 1.17 1.72 5.09
N ILE A 77 1.35 2.42 6.20
CA ILE A 77 2.64 3.03 6.55
C ILE A 77 3.04 2.45 7.90
N LYS A 78 4.16 1.76 7.92
CA LYS A 78 4.72 1.13 9.12
C LYS A 78 3.67 0.29 9.87
N GLY A 79 2.93 -0.52 9.12
CA GLY A 79 1.92 -1.43 9.67
C GLY A 79 0.56 -0.82 9.93
N GLU A 80 0.41 0.49 9.78
CA GLU A 80 -0.83 1.20 10.04
C GLU A 80 -1.59 1.48 8.75
N LEU A 81 -2.87 1.12 8.72
CA LEU A 81 -3.72 1.43 7.58
C LEU A 81 -3.96 2.94 7.50
N ILE A 82 -3.60 3.52 6.38
CA ILE A 82 -3.86 4.94 6.13
C ILE A 82 -5.22 5.11 5.48
N GLY A 83 -5.55 4.25 4.53
CA GLY A 83 -6.83 4.27 3.82
C GLY A 83 -6.69 3.92 2.37
N GLY A 84 -7.69 4.30 1.59
CA GLY A 84 -7.73 4.06 0.15
C GLY A 84 -7.29 5.28 -0.67
N ALA A 85 -7.73 5.31 -1.92
CA ALA A 85 -7.33 6.35 -2.87
C ALA A 85 -7.73 7.75 -2.43
N ASP A 86 -8.96 7.93 -1.98
CA ASP A 86 -9.47 9.25 -1.59
C ASP A 86 -8.68 9.82 -0.42
N ILE A 87 -8.43 9.00 0.59
CA ILE A 87 -7.70 9.44 1.78
C ILE A 87 -6.25 9.73 1.44
N ALA A 88 -5.61 8.86 0.68
CA ALA A 88 -4.22 9.08 0.27
C ALA A 88 -4.07 10.39 -0.51
N GLU A 89 -5.00 10.64 -1.43
CA GLU A 89 -5.01 11.86 -2.24
C GLU A 89 -5.22 13.12 -1.39
N GLU A 90 -6.18 13.07 -0.46
CA GLU A 90 -6.42 14.16 0.48
C GLU A 90 -5.21 14.49 1.33
N LEU A 91 -4.61 13.46 1.90
CA LEU A 91 -3.43 13.62 2.76
C LEU A 91 -2.23 14.15 1.98
N ALA A 92 -2.07 13.71 0.73
CA ALA A 92 -1.01 14.21 -0.13
C ALA A 92 -1.21 15.70 -0.43
N ALA A 93 -2.44 16.10 -0.75
CA ALA A 93 -2.75 17.48 -1.09
C ALA A 93 -2.57 18.44 0.09
N SER A 94 -2.87 17.99 1.30
CA SER A 94 -2.75 18.82 2.51
C SER A 94 -1.36 18.86 3.11
N GLY A 95 -0.45 17.99 2.65
CA GLY A 95 0.88 17.84 3.23
C GLY A 95 0.92 16.85 4.40
N GLU A 96 -0.24 16.35 4.84
CA GLU A 96 -0.29 15.41 5.97
C GLU A 96 0.35 14.06 5.65
N LEU A 97 0.35 13.65 4.37
CA LEU A 97 0.98 12.40 3.99
C LEU A 97 2.50 12.46 4.24
N GLU A 98 3.12 13.58 3.88
CA GLU A 98 4.55 13.80 4.15
C GLU A 98 4.83 13.81 5.65
N GLU A 99 3.95 14.39 6.45
CA GLU A 99 4.09 14.39 7.90
C GLU A 99 4.02 12.98 8.47
N LYS A 100 3.07 12.17 8.00
CA LYS A 100 2.93 10.78 8.46
C LYS A 100 4.15 9.94 8.07
N LEU A 101 4.66 10.14 6.88
CA LEU A 101 5.87 9.43 6.42
C LEU A 101 7.09 9.83 7.24
N THR A 102 7.22 11.11 7.54
CA THR A 102 8.32 11.61 8.36
C THR A 102 8.24 11.06 9.79
N GLU A 103 7.07 11.08 10.39
CA GLU A 103 6.88 10.54 11.75
C GLU A 103 7.18 9.05 11.82
N ALA A 104 6.73 8.29 10.82
CA ALA A 104 6.89 6.84 10.81
C ALA A 104 8.29 6.39 10.42
N LEU A 105 8.90 7.03 9.43
CA LEU A 105 10.12 6.56 8.78
C LEU A 105 11.32 7.49 8.95
N GLY A 106 11.11 8.68 9.50
CA GLY A 106 12.16 9.70 9.64
C GLY A 106 12.26 10.58 8.41
N GLU A 107 12.99 11.70 8.56
CA GLU A 107 13.12 12.70 7.48
C GLU A 107 13.82 12.16 6.23
N GLY A 108 14.61 11.10 6.39
CA GLY A 108 15.33 10.50 5.28
C GLY A 108 14.50 9.59 4.38
N TYR A 109 13.19 9.47 4.60
CA TYR A 109 12.36 8.54 3.82
C TYR A 109 12.41 8.81 2.31
N ARG A 110 12.57 10.05 1.92
CA ARG A 110 12.66 10.44 0.50
C ARG A 110 13.92 9.88 -0.18
N GLY A 111 15.02 9.83 0.56
CA GLY A 111 16.27 9.30 0.06
C GLY A 111 16.26 7.79 -0.11
N SER A 112 15.31 7.13 0.53
CA SER A 112 15.14 5.67 0.45
C SER A 112 13.98 5.28 -0.45
N ALA A 113 13.52 6.17 -1.30
CA ALA A 113 12.33 5.96 -2.14
C ALA A 113 12.58 4.88 -3.18
N VAL A 114 12.33 3.64 -2.81
CA VAL A 114 12.46 2.47 -3.67
C VAL A 114 11.08 1.85 -3.88
N GLN A 115 10.75 1.61 -5.14
CA GLN A 115 9.53 0.93 -5.51
C GLN A 115 9.86 -0.53 -5.78
N LYS A 116 9.11 -1.45 -5.18
CA LYS A 116 9.25 -2.87 -5.49
C LYS A 116 7.88 -3.55 -5.53
N VAL A 117 7.81 -4.67 -6.21
CA VAL A 117 6.61 -5.48 -6.31
C VAL A 117 6.85 -6.80 -5.61
N VAL A 118 5.95 -7.18 -4.73
CA VAL A 118 6.04 -8.45 -4.00
C VAL A 118 4.91 -9.34 -4.48
N PRO A 119 5.21 -10.51 -5.02
CA PRO A 119 4.16 -11.48 -5.38
C PRO A 119 3.60 -12.10 -4.11
N VAL A 120 2.30 -12.33 -4.10
CA VAL A 120 1.65 -12.98 -2.96
C VAL A 120 1.77 -14.50 -3.08
N PHE A 121 1.96 -14.99 -4.29
CA PHE A 121 2.19 -16.41 -4.52
C PHE A 121 3.67 -16.68 -4.59
N TRP A 122 4.14 -17.37 -3.64
CA TRP A 122 5.54 -17.75 -3.60
C TRP A 122 5.76 -19.00 -2.77
#